data_a55a8ab4a13a4b92987ff5c2a96eda95
#
_entry.id   a55a8ab4a13a4b92987ff5c2a96eda95
#
_cell.length_a   1.000
_cell.length_b   1.000
_cell.length_c   1.000
_cell.angle_alpha   90.00
_cell.angle_beta   90.00
_cell.angle_gamma   90.00
#
_symmetry.space_group_name_H-M   'P 1'
#
loop_
_entity.id
_entity.type
_entity.pdbx_description
1 polymer ?
#
loop_
_entity_poly.entity_id
_entity_poly.type
_entity_poly.pdbx_seq_one_letter_code
_entity_poly.pdbx_strand_id
1 'polypeptide(L)'
;NITGYYRLGDYDALSASLRYFSLGEVLTSMDADAMTIKPYEMAFDIAYSRMLSETFSAGVALRYIYSDLGYSDDDETTPGSAFAADIALYHNGYINIGGHESQLGWGLNISNIGSKISYDDGNTSEFIPTNMRFGLSLLYPIDEYNTITIAADANKLLVPTRPTMDQYIEHMIETEGGTAADYENNFSDYRTWLEGEGYFNVSPISGIFKSFGDAPNGFKEELQEIQ
;
A
#
# COMPACT_ATOMS: atom_id res chain seq x y z
N ASN A 1 -1.05 -6.63 -17.61
CA ASN A 1 -1.11 -7.68 -16.59
C ASN A 1 -1.31 -9.04 -17.25
N ILE A 2 -0.54 -10.03 -16.80
CA ILE A 2 -0.69 -11.44 -17.19
C ILE A 2 -0.79 -12.23 -15.88
N THR A 3 -1.83 -13.05 -15.77
CA THR A 3 -2.06 -13.88 -14.57
C THR A 3 -2.45 -15.27 -14.99
N GLY A 4 -1.86 -16.26 -14.33
CA GLY A 4 -2.20 -17.67 -14.48
C GLY A 4 -2.37 -18.35 -13.14
N TYR A 5 -3.16 -19.39 -13.09
CA TYR A 5 -3.28 -20.22 -11.90
C TYR A 5 -3.35 -21.70 -12.26
N TYR A 6 -2.98 -22.53 -11.32
CA TYR A 6 -3.03 -23.99 -11.42
C TYR A 6 -3.59 -24.59 -10.14
N ARG A 7 -4.60 -25.44 -10.25
CA ARG A 7 -5.16 -26.17 -9.11
C ARG A 7 -4.29 -27.39 -8.83
N LEU A 8 -3.74 -27.44 -7.61
CA LEU A 8 -2.92 -28.57 -7.14
C LEU A 8 -3.78 -29.76 -6.68
N GLY A 9 -5.04 -29.51 -6.35
CA GLY A 9 -6.01 -30.48 -5.87
C GLY A 9 -7.39 -29.84 -5.71
N ASP A 10 -8.23 -30.45 -4.87
CA ASP A 10 -9.59 -29.96 -4.64
C ASP A 10 -9.61 -28.69 -3.78
N TYR A 11 -8.60 -28.50 -2.94
CA TYR A 11 -8.57 -27.43 -1.94
C TYR A 11 -7.44 -26.42 -2.14
N ASP A 12 -6.49 -26.68 -3.04
CA ASP A 12 -5.25 -25.93 -3.15
C ASP A 12 -5.07 -25.35 -4.56
N ALA A 13 -4.57 -24.14 -4.65
CA ALA A 13 -4.20 -23.50 -5.91
C ALA A 13 -2.91 -22.70 -5.77
N LEU A 14 -2.10 -22.74 -6.83
CA LEU A 14 -0.98 -21.82 -7.07
C LEU A 14 -1.35 -20.83 -8.15
N SER A 15 -0.90 -19.59 -8.02
CA SER A 15 -1.02 -18.60 -9.06
C SER A 15 0.28 -17.82 -9.21
N ALA A 16 0.49 -17.30 -10.42
CA ALA A 16 1.57 -16.38 -10.70
C ALA A 16 1.03 -15.22 -11.53
N SER A 17 1.53 -14.02 -11.30
CA SER A 17 1.20 -12.84 -12.09
C SER A 17 2.41 -11.98 -12.39
N LEU A 18 2.37 -11.33 -13.54
CA LEU A 18 3.30 -10.30 -13.95
C LEU A 18 2.51 -9.03 -14.25
N ARG A 19 2.88 -7.95 -13.57
CA ARG A 19 2.38 -6.60 -13.83
C ARG A 19 3.51 -5.76 -14.40
N TYR A 20 3.22 -5.04 -15.45
CA TYR A 20 4.12 -4.07 -16.04
C TYR A 20 3.35 -2.78 -16.29
N PHE A 21 3.93 -1.67 -15.86
CA PHE A 21 3.40 -0.33 -16.04
C PHE A 21 4.51 0.57 -16.56
N SER A 22 4.24 1.35 -17.60
CA SER A 22 5.16 2.33 -18.14
C SER A 22 4.41 3.65 -18.31
N LEU A 23 5.03 4.74 -17.90
CA LEU A 23 4.54 6.10 -18.12
C LEU A 23 4.81 6.60 -19.55
N GLY A 24 5.56 5.81 -20.35
CA GLY A 24 6.01 6.23 -21.67
C GLY A 24 7.16 7.24 -21.58
N GLU A 25 7.23 8.13 -22.55
CA GLU A 25 8.26 9.17 -22.59
C GLU A 25 7.78 10.40 -21.81
N VAL A 26 8.57 10.83 -20.84
CA VAL A 26 8.32 12.00 -20.01
C VAL A 26 9.48 12.98 -20.20
N LEU A 27 9.15 14.23 -20.48
CA LEU A 27 10.16 15.32 -20.54
C LEU A 27 10.37 15.88 -19.14
N THR A 28 11.62 16.00 -18.70
CA THR A 28 11.97 16.47 -17.35
C THR A 28 11.85 17.99 -17.19
N SER A 29 11.93 18.74 -18.29
CA SER A 29 11.81 20.19 -18.31
C SER A 29 11.20 20.66 -19.64
N MET A 30 10.73 21.92 -19.69
CA MET A 30 10.33 22.59 -20.93
C MET A 30 11.47 23.41 -21.57
N ASP A 31 12.65 23.39 -20.98
CA ASP A 31 13.83 24.13 -21.45
C ASP A 31 14.59 23.37 -22.57
N ALA A 32 15.56 24.05 -23.18
CA ALA A 32 16.33 23.51 -24.30
C ALA A 32 17.19 22.29 -23.93
N ASP A 33 17.46 22.10 -22.64
CA ASP A 33 18.22 20.96 -22.08
C ASP A 33 17.30 19.88 -21.51
N ALA A 34 16.04 19.83 -21.95
CA ALA A 34 15.08 18.82 -21.52
C ALA A 34 15.56 17.40 -21.88
N MET A 35 15.60 16.55 -20.87
CA MET A 35 15.90 15.13 -21.06
C MET A 35 14.60 14.34 -21.17
N THR A 36 14.59 13.31 -21.99
CA THR A 36 13.49 12.37 -22.09
C THR A 36 13.80 11.15 -21.23
N ILE A 37 12.98 10.92 -20.22
CA ILE A 37 13.06 9.73 -19.38
C ILE A 37 11.91 8.77 -19.71
N LYS A 38 12.07 7.49 -19.38
CA LYS A 38 11.09 6.42 -19.64
C LYS A 38 10.86 5.59 -18.38
N PRO A 39 10.15 6.15 -17.39
CA PRO A 39 9.88 5.44 -16.14
C PRO A 39 9.02 4.18 -16.39
N TYR A 40 9.37 3.10 -15.72
CA TYR A 40 8.58 1.89 -15.73
C TYR A 40 8.66 1.16 -14.39
N GLU A 41 7.62 0.41 -14.11
CA GLU A 41 7.51 -0.43 -12.94
C GLU A 41 7.07 -1.83 -13.32
N MET A 42 7.58 -2.82 -12.62
CA MET A 42 7.06 -4.17 -12.74
C MET A 42 6.95 -4.86 -11.39
N ALA A 43 5.99 -5.74 -11.28
CA ALA A 43 5.83 -6.62 -10.13
C ALA A 43 5.58 -8.05 -10.60
N PHE A 44 6.29 -8.98 -9.97
CA PHE A 44 6.09 -10.40 -10.15
C PHE A 44 5.58 -11.00 -8.85
N ASP A 45 4.45 -11.70 -8.92
CA ASP A 45 3.80 -12.34 -7.78
C ASP A 45 3.74 -13.85 -7.97
N ILE A 46 3.97 -14.57 -6.87
CA ILE A 46 3.62 -15.99 -6.74
C ILE A 46 2.72 -16.13 -5.52
N ALA A 47 1.57 -16.78 -5.67
CA ALA A 47 0.63 -16.95 -4.57
C ALA A 47 0.18 -18.40 -4.42
N TYR A 48 -0.04 -18.78 -3.17
CA TYR A 48 -0.67 -20.03 -2.78
C TYR A 48 -1.94 -19.74 -2.00
N SER A 49 -3.00 -20.46 -2.33
CA SER A 49 -4.27 -20.37 -1.63
C SER A 49 -4.82 -21.75 -1.30
N ARG A 50 -5.53 -21.83 -0.17
CA ARG A 50 -6.13 -23.08 0.31
C ARG A 50 -7.51 -22.82 0.92
N MET A 51 -8.46 -23.69 0.57
CA MET A 51 -9.71 -23.84 1.31
C MET A 51 -9.42 -24.55 2.63
N LEU A 52 -9.66 -23.89 3.75
CA LEU A 52 -9.49 -24.41 5.09
C LEU A 52 -10.76 -25.09 5.60
N SER A 53 -11.92 -24.66 5.09
CA SER A 53 -13.23 -25.30 5.25
C SER A 53 -14.10 -25.01 4.02
N GLU A 54 -15.32 -25.55 3.99
CA GLU A 54 -16.27 -25.32 2.91
C GLU A 54 -16.62 -23.82 2.71
N THR A 55 -16.50 -23.03 3.78
CA THR A 55 -16.86 -21.60 3.76
C THR A 55 -15.68 -20.66 3.97
N PHE A 56 -14.48 -21.18 4.29
CA PHE A 56 -13.34 -20.36 4.65
C PHE A 56 -12.08 -20.73 3.88
N SER A 57 -11.43 -19.73 3.30
CA SER A 57 -10.19 -19.86 2.55
C SER A 57 -9.15 -18.85 3.03
N ALA A 58 -7.89 -19.22 2.89
CA ALA A 58 -6.74 -18.34 3.15
C ALA A 58 -5.76 -18.40 1.99
N GLY A 59 -5.02 -17.34 1.79
CA GLY A 59 -3.99 -17.24 0.78
C GLY A 59 -2.82 -16.37 1.23
N VAL A 60 -1.66 -16.66 0.66
CA VAL A 60 -0.44 -15.86 0.83
C VAL A 60 0.17 -15.63 -0.55
N ALA A 61 0.73 -14.45 -0.76
CA ALA A 61 1.49 -14.14 -1.95
C ALA A 61 2.86 -13.58 -1.59
N LEU A 62 3.85 -13.86 -2.42
CA LEU A 62 5.16 -13.22 -2.38
C LEU A 62 5.30 -12.40 -3.66
N ARG A 63 5.80 -11.17 -3.51
CA ARG A 63 5.93 -10.19 -4.57
C ARG A 63 7.34 -9.67 -4.63
N TYR A 64 7.89 -9.61 -5.83
CA TYR A 64 9.07 -8.82 -6.15
C TYR A 64 8.63 -7.58 -6.94
N ILE A 65 9.07 -6.41 -6.50
CA ILE A 65 8.79 -5.11 -7.09
C ILE A 65 10.11 -4.55 -7.63
N TYR A 66 10.07 -4.04 -8.85
CA TYR A 66 11.16 -3.30 -9.47
C TYR A 66 10.61 -2.02 -10.07
N SER A 67 11.23 -0.90 -9.77
CA SER A 67 10.84 0.43 -10.23
C SER A 67 12.06 1.18 -10.74
N ASP A 68 11.99 1.65 -11.97
CA ASP A 68 12.99 2.46 -12.61
C ASP A 68 12.36 3.82 -12.95
N LEU A 69 12.87 4.88 -12.34
CA LEU A 69 12.37 6.23 -12.55
C LEU A 69 12.88 6.84 -13.87
N GLY A 70 13.77 6.14 -14.58
CA GLY A 70 14.26 6.52 -15.90
C GLY A 70 15.24 7.70 -15.92
N TYR A 71 15.85 8.03 -14.79
CA TYR A 71 16.89 9.06 -14.72
C TYR A 71 18.16 8.60 -15.42
N SER A 72 18.97 9.54 -15.93
CA SER A 72 20.18 9.25 -16.70
C SER A 72 21.41 9.05 -15.81
N ASP A 73 22.49 8.54 -16.43
CA ASP A 73 23.75 8.15 -15.76
C ASP A 73 24.46 9.27 -14.97
N ASP A 74 24.06 10.53 -15.14
CA ASP A 74 24.66 11.67 -14.42
C ASP A 74 23.93 12.00 -13.08
N ASP A 75 22.77 11.36 -12.80
CA ASP A 75 22.03 11.53 -11.57
C ASP A 75 22.37 10.38 -10.60
N GLU A 76 22.49 10.69 -9.30
CA GLU A 76 22.70 9.71 -8.22
C GLU A 76 21.49 8.78 -8.00
N THR A 77 20.56 8.72 -8.95
CA THR A 77 19.34 7.96 -8.86
C THR A 77 19.50 6.57 -9.47
N THR A 78 19.23 5.55 -8.70
CA THR A 78 19.31 4.14 -9.11
C THR A 78 17.93 3.49 -9.10
N PRO A 79 17.69 2.44 -9.93
CA PRO A 79 16.44 1.71 -9.87
C PRO A 79 16.21 1.07 -8.50
N GLY A 80 14.99 1.22 -7.98
CA GLY A 80 14.59 0.66 -6.71
C GLY A 80 14.04 -0.76 -6.85
N SER A 81 14.25 -1.57 -5.81
CA SER A 81 13.60 -2.88 -5.71
C SER A 81 13.13 -3.17 -4.29
N ALA A 82 12.05 -3.93 -4.18
CA ALA A 82 11.49 -4.34 -2.90
C ALA A 82 10.88 -5.74 -2.98
N PHE A 83 10.87 -6.42 -1.82
CA PHE A 83 10.12 -7.66 -1.63
C PHE A 83 8.94 -7.40 -0.70
N ALA A 84 7.80 -8.00 -1.04
CA ALA A 84 6.59 -7.89 -0.26
C ALA A 84 5.87 -9.24 -0.15
N ALA A 85 5.01 -9.34 0.87
CA ALA A 85 4.09 -10.44 1.03
C ALA A 85 2.67 -9.90 1.20
N ASP A 86 1.69 -10.66 0.71
CA ASP A 86 0.28 -10.41 0.94
C ASP A 86 -0.32 -11.57 1.74
N ILE A 87 -1.26 -11.26 2.62
CA ILE A 87 -2.05 -12.25 3.36
C ILE A 87 -3.52 -11.96 3.09
N ALA A 88 -4.27 -12.97 2.70
CA ALA A 88 -5.69 -12.85 2.42
C ALA A 88 -6.49 -13.92 3.14
N LEU A 89 -7.64 -13.52 3.67
CA LEU A 89 -8.67 -14.38 4.26
C LEU A 89 -9.99 -14.12 3.55
N TYR A 90 -10.73 -15.17 3.28
CA TYR A 90 -12.03 -15.08 2.64
C TYR A 90 -13.01 -16.06 3.27
N HIS A 91 -14.18 -15.54 3.62
CA HIS A 91 -15.31 -16.35 4.09
C HIS A 91 -16.53 -16.11 3.22
N ASN A 92 -17.22 -17.19 2.90
CA ASN A 92 -18.48 -17.14 2.16
C ASN A 92 -19.40 -18.26 2.69
N GLY A 93 -20.42 -17.86 3.41
CA GLY A 93 -21.36 -18.78 4.07
C GLY A 93 -22.80 -18.35 3.86
N TYR A 94 -23.73 -19.26 4.20
CA TYR A 94 -25.15 -19.00 4.14
C TYR A 94 -25.71 -18.68 5.53
N ILE A 95 -26.61 -17.70 5.57
CA ILE A 95 -27.34 -17.29 6.76
C ILE A 95 -28.84 -17.18 6.41
N ASN A 96 -29.72 -17.42 7.37
CA ASN A 96 -31.15 -17.24 7.15
C ASN A 96 -31.58 -15.84 7.64
N ILE A 97 -32.14 -15.04 6.74
CA ILE A 97 -32.65 -13.71 7.03
C ILE A 97 -34.12 -13.68 6.61
N GLY A 98 -35.05 -13.53 7.60
CA GLY A 98 -36.46 -13.43 7.31
C GLY A 98 -37.07 -14.66 6.61
N GLY A 99 -36.49 -15.84 6.76
CA GLY A 99 -36.94 -17.06 6.11
C GLY A 99 -36.31 -17.29 4.73
N HIS A 100 -35.45 -16.40 4.24
CA HIS A 100 -34.72 -16.54 3.00
C HIS A 100 -33.25 -16.93 3.27
N GLU A 101 -32.76 -17.94 2.56
CA GLU A 101 -31.35 -18.32 2.59
C GLU A 101 -30.54 -17.27 1.83
N SER A 102 -29.75 -16.51 2.57
CA SER A 102 -28.94 -15.40 2.10
C SER A 102 -27.47 -15.75 2.18
N GLN A 103 -26.62 -15.18 1.29
CA GLN A 103 -25.21 -15.44 1.26
C GLN A 103 -24.45 -14.27 1.89
N LEU A 104 -23.68 -14.54 2.96
CA LEU A 104 -22.82 -13.57 3.62
C LEU A 104 -21.36 -13.86 3.28
N GLY A 105 -20.72 -12.92 2.59
CA GLY A 105 -19.30 -12.94 2.31
C GLY A 105 -18.54 -11.88 3.10
N TRP A 106 -17.33 -12.19 3.56
CA TRP A 106 -16.37 -11.20 4.03
C TRP A 106 -14.95 -11.58 3.62
N GLY A 107 -14.12 -10.57 3.46
CA GLY A 107 -12.71 -10.74 3.10
C GLY A 107 -11.84 -9.77 3.85
N LEU A 108 -10.65 -10.21 4.23
CA LEU A 108 -9.58 -9.38 4.77
C LEU A 108 -8.33 -9.61 3.91
N ASN A 109 -7.73 -8.54 3.47
CA ASN A 109 -6.45 -8.57 2.76
C ASN A 109 -5.50 -7.55 3.39
N ILE A 110 -4.28 -7.99 3.70
CA ILE A 110 -3.17 -7.11 4.03
C ILE A 110 -2.13 -7.33 2.93
N SER A 111 -1.91 -6.32 2.11
CA SER A 111 -1.01 -6.37 0.96
C SER A 111 0.23 -5.52 1.15
N ASN A 112 1.30 -5.89 0.44
CA ASN A 112 2.59 -5.19 0.44
C ASN A 112 3.25 -5.12 1.84
N ILE A 113 3.13 -6.16 2.65
CA ILE A 113 3.93 -6.30 3.87
C ILE A 113 5.36 -6.60 3.43
N GLY A 114 6.25 -5.59 3.42
CA GLY A 114 7.53 -5.82 2.77
C GLY A 114 8.64 -4.88 3.16
N SER A 115 9.75 -4.97 2.42
CA SER A 115 10.89 -4.08 2.60
C SER A 115 10.55 -2.66 2.16
N LYS A 116 11.32 -1.70 2.62
CA LYS A 116 11.35 -0.37 2.02
C LYS A 116 11.98 -0.42 0.64
N ILE A 117 11.73 0.60 -0.17
CA ILE A 117 12.35 0.81 -1.49
C ILE A 117 13.27 2.02 -1.41
N SER A 118 14.40 1.95 -2.11
CA SER A 118 15.38 3.03 -2.22
C SER A 118 15.72 3.27 -3.68
N TYR A 119 15.96 4.52 -4.02
CA TYR A 119 16.37 4.97 -5.36
C TYR A 119 17.71 5.72 -5.35
N ASP A 120 18.47 5.62 -4.27
CA ASP A 120 19.73 6.31 -4.03
C ASP A 120 20.78 5.40 -3.34
N ASP A 121 20.90 4.16 -3.84
CA ASP A 121 21.80 3.12 -3.32
C ASP A 121 21.64 2.84 -1.81
N GLY A 122 20.46 3.09 -1.26
CA GLY A 122 20.14 2.80 0.13
C GLY A 122 20.41 3.95 1.11
N ASN A 123 20.82 5.13 0.62
CA ASN A 123 20.98 6.30 1.47
C ASN A 123 19.66 6.74 2.09
N THR A 124 18.55 6.64 1.31
CA THR A 124 17.20 6.81 1.82
C THR A 124 16.30 5.65 1.44
N SER A 125 15.38 5.32 2.31
CA SER A 125 14.46 4.20 2.08
C SER A 125 13.06 4.61 2.50
N GLU A 126 12.13 4.50 1.55
CA GLU A 126 10.72 4.82 1.76
C GLU A 126 9.88 3.56 1.92
N PHE A 127 8.78 3.67 2.66
CA PHE A 127 7.85 2.56 2.81
C PHE A 127 7.13 2.28 1.50
N ILE A 128 7.02 1.01 1.12
CA ILE A 128 6.06 0.60 0.10
C ILE A 128 4.64 0.68 0.68
N PRO A 129 3.60 0.92 -0.13
CA PRO A 129 2.24 1.16 0.34
C PRO A 129 1.60 -0.14 0.87
N THR A 130 1.96 -0.51 2.11
CA THR A 130 1.28 -1.59 2.82
C THR A 130 -0.17 -1.17 3.08
N ASN A 131 -1.12 -2.00 2.70
CA ASN A 131 -2.53 -1.65 2.78
C ASN A 131 -3.37 -2.78 3.35
N MET A 132 -4.29 -2.45 4.25
CA MET A 132 -5.31 -3.34 4.77
C MET A 132 -6.66 -3.02 4.12
N ARG A 133 -7.32 -4.04 3.61
CA ARG A 133 -8.68 -3.96 3.07
C ARG A 133 -9.56 -4.98 3.75
N PHE A 134 -10.69 -4.53 4.26
CA PHE A 134 -11.77 -5.38 4.77
C PHE A 134 -13.03 -5.15 3.93
N GLY A 135 -13.59 -6.23 3.39
CA GLY A 135 -14.80 -6.19 2.59
C GLY A 135 -15.90 -7.05 3.20
N LEU A 136 -17.13 -6.61 3.04
CA LEU A 136 -18.34 -7.30 3.45
C LEU A 136 -19.36 -7.30 2.30
N SER A 137 -20.01 -8.43 2.05
CA SER A 137 -21.07 -8.53 1.05
C SER A 137 -22.21 -9.38 1.55
N LEU A 138 -23.43 -8.95 1.26
CA LEU A 138 -24.67 -9.68 1.51
C LEU A 138 -25.45 -9.81 0.22
N LEU A 139 -25.70 -11.06 -0.21
CA LEU A 139 -26.64 -11.38 -1.27
C LEU A 139 -27.93 -11.86 -0.62
N TYR A 140 -29.02 -11.15 -0.85
CA TYR A 140 -30.35 -11.46 -0.34
C TYR A 140 -31.30 -11.79 -1.49
N PRO A 141 -31.91 -12.98 -1.55
CA PRO A 141 -32.95 -13.29 -2.50
C PRO A 141 -34.28 -12.64 -2.08
N ILE A 142 -34.84 -11.81 -2.98
CA ILE A 142 -36.14 -11.17 -2.78
C ILE A 142 -37.25 -12.18 -3.13
N ASP A 143 -37.07 -12.88 -4.23
CA ASP A 143 -37.96 -13.94 -4.72
C ASP A 143 -37.16 -14.95 -5.58
N GLU A 144 -37.83 -15.91 -6.23
CA GLU A 144 -37.17 -16.94 -7.05
C GLU A 144 -36.40 -16.39 -8.26
N TYR A 145 -36.65 -15.14 -8.69
CA TYR A 145 -36.07 -14.54 -9.88
C TYR A 145 -35.21 -13.32 -9.58
N ASN A 146 -35.35 -12.72 -8.39
CA ASN A 146 -34.74 -11.45 -8.08
C ASN A 146 -33.87 -11.57 -6.82
N THR A 147 -32.64 -11.09 -6.93
CA THR A 147 -31.70 -10.97 -5.82
C THR A 147 -31.19 -9.54 -5.69
N ILE A 148 -30.88 -9.10 -4.49
CA ILE A 148 -30.17 -7.85 -4.21
C ILE A 148 -28.82 -8.19 -3.56
N THR A 149 -27.76 -7.52 -4.01
CA THR A 149 -26.45 -7.62 -3.38
C THR A 149 -26.04 -6.26 -2.85
N ILE A 150 -25.66 -6.22 -1.61
CA ILE A 150 -25.08 -5.03 -0.95
C ILE A 150 -23.64 -5.40 -0.59
N ALA A 151 -22.68 -4.55 -0.98
CA ALA A 151 -21.28 -4.72 -0.63
C ALA A 151 -20.68 -3.41 -0.14
N ALA A 152 -19.76 -3.50 0.80
CA ALA A 152 -18.99 -2.38 1.33
C ALA A 152 -17.56 -2.82 1.62
N ASP A 153 -16.61 -1.94 1.31
CA ASP A 153 -15.19 -2.12 1.59
C ASP A 153 -14.68 -0.98 2.46
N ALA A 154 -13.77 -1.31 3.37
CA ALA A 154 -12.98 -0.36 4.13
C ALA A 154 -11.49 -0.58 3.82
N ASN A 155 -10.78 0.49 3.58
CA ASN A 155 -9.37 0.50 3.20
C ASN A 155 -8.59 1.36 4.19
N LYS A 156 -7.43 0.88 4.67
CA LYS A 156 -6.50 1.67 5.46
C LYS A 156 -5.08 1.44 4.99
N LEU A 157 -4.35 2.53 4.74
CA LEU A 157 -2.92 2.50 4.48
C LEU A 157 -2.18 2.24 5.80
N LEU A 158 -1.38 1.16 5.84
CA LEU A 158 -0.62 0.73 7.01
C LEU A 158 0.85 1.20 6.91
N VAL A 159 1.02 2.49 6.66
CA VAL A 159 2.33 3.15 6.59
C VAL A 159 2.33 4.27 7.63
N PRO A 160 3.41 4.45 8.40
CA PRO A 160 3.48 5.54 9.37
C PRO A 160 3.22 6.88 8.70
N THR A 161 2.44 7.73 9.35
CA THR A 161 2.21 9.09 8.90
C THR A 161 3.54 9.85 8.89
N ARG A 162 3.89 10.42 7.75
CA ARG A 162 5.09 11.24 7.63
C ARG A 162 4.82 12.60 8.26
N PRO A 163 5.63 13.04 9.24
CA PRO A 163 5.53 14.39 9.77
C PRO A 163 5.57 15.42 8.64
N THR A 164 4.69 16.40 8.69
CA THR A 164 4.56 17.42 7.64
C THR A 164 5.61 18.51 7.74
N MET A 165 5.79 19.28 6.66
CA MET A 165 6.63 20.48 6.68
C MET A 165 6.11 21.51 7.71
N ASP A 166 4.80 21.61 7.87
CA ASP A 166 4.20 22.53 8.87
C ASP A 166 4.58 22.13 10.30
N GLN A 167 4.59 20.84 10.62
CA GLN A 167 5.05 20.34 11.92
C GLN A 167 6.54 20.61 12.16
N TYR A 168 7.36 20.46 11.11
CA TYR A 168 8.76 20.86 11.16
C TYR A 168 8.93 22.35 11.43
N ILE A 169 8.21 23.20 10.69
CA ILE A 169 8.24 24.66 10.86
C ILE A 169 7.83 25.04 12.30
N GLU A 170 6.74 24.47 12.80
CA GLU A 170 6.27 24.70 14.17
C GLU A 170 7.32 24.29 15.21
N HIS A 171 7.91 23.12 15.05
CA HIS A 171 9.01 22.65 15.89
C HIS A 171 10.22 23.59 15.88
N MET A 172 10.63 24.08 14.69
CA MET A 172 11.76 24.98 14.56
C MET A 172 11.50 26.36 15.17
N ILE A 173 10.29 26.90 14.99
CA ILE A 173 9.88 28.17 15.61
C ILE A 173 9.89 28.04 17.15
N GLU A 174 9.43 26.92 17.69
CA GLU A 174 9.42 26.67 19.15
C GLU A 174 10.83 26.51 19.73
N THR A 175 11.74 25.87 19.00
CA THR A 175 13.08 25.51 19.50
C THR A 175 14.14 26.56 19.20
N GLU A 176 14.12 27.15 18.03
CA GLU A 176 15.15 28.11 17.55
C GLU A 176 14.61 29.53 17.37
N GLY A 177 13.28 29.69 17.40
CA GLY A 177 12.64 30.98 17.15
C GLY A 177 12.55 31.29 15.65
N GLY A 178 12.27 32.55 15.30
CA GLY A 178 12.10 32.95 13.90
C GLY A 178 10.66 32.93 13.42
N THR A 179 10.48 32.89 12.12
CA THR A 179 9.18 32.89 11.45
C THR A 179 9.07 31.72 10.48
N ALA A 180 7.85 31.36 10.05
CA ALA A 180 7.63 30.29 9.09
C ALA A 180 8.41 30.51 7.76
N ALA A 181 8.57 31.76 7.32
CA ALA A 181 9.29 32.11 6.10
C ALA A 181 10.79 31.75 6.14
N ASP A 182 11.36 31.63 7.34
CA ASP A 182 12.77 31.27 7.53
C ASP A 182 13.01 29.76 7.27
N TYR A 183 11.98 28.91 7.40
CA TYR A 183 12.07 27.45 7.35
C TYR A 183 11.31 26.81 6.18
N GLU A 184 10.31 27.47 5.58
CA GLU A 184 9.40 26.86 4.58
C GLU A 184 10.06 26.35 3.31
N ASN A 185 11.26 26.85 2.95
CA ASN A 185 12.01 26.44 1.77
C ASN A 185 13.23 25.57 2.09
N ASN A 186 13.42 25.18 3.34
CA ASN A 186 14.59 24.44 3.78
C ASN A 186 14.32 22.91 3.80
N PHE A 187 14.20 22.32 2.60
CA PHE A 187 13.91 20.89 2.47
C PHE A 187 15.04 19.97 2.99
N SER A 188 16.30 20.44 2.95
CA SER A 188 17.43 19.63 3.46
C SER A 188 17.38 19.50 4.98
N ASP A 189 17.06 20.57 5.70
CA ASP A 189 16.98 20.56 7.14
C ASP A 189 15.72 19.84 7.62
N TYR A 190 14.59 19.99 6.92
CA TYR A 190 13.39 19.17 7.13
C TYR A 190 13.70 17.66 7.01
N ARG A 191 14.46 17.25 6.00
CA ARG A 191 14.86 15.86 5.84
C ARG A 191 15.77 15.40 6.97
N THR A 192 16.75 16.20 7.36
CA THR A 192 17.64 15.91 8.49
C THR A 192 16.86 15.79 9.81
N TRP A 193 15.86 16.65 10.00
CA TRP A 193 14.95 16.55 11.14
C TRP A 193 14.16 15.24 11.14
N LEU A 194 13.57 14.84 10.00
CA LEU A 194 12.88 13.53 9.88
C LEU A 194 13.79 12.35 10.21
N GLU A 195 15.07 12.41 9.84
CA GLU A 195 16.07 11.41 10.22
C GLU A 195 16.29 11.38 11.73
N GLY A 196 16.39 12.57 12.35
CA GLY A 196 16.51 12.74 13.80
C GLY A 196 15.30 12.21 14.57
N GLU A 197 14.09 12.45 14.08
CA GLU A 197 12.83 11.90 14.62
C GLU A 197 12.71 10.39 14.41
N GLY A 198 13.63 9.79 13.64
CA GLY A 198 13.70 8.35 13.42
C GLY A 198 12.65 7.80 12.46
N TYR A 199 12.01 8.65 11.65
CA TYR A 199 11.03 8.21 10.65
C TYR A 199 11.61 7.15 9.71
N PHE A 200 12.81 7.40 9.18
CA PHE A 200 13.48 6.48 8.27
C PHE A 200 14.02 5.22 8.96
N ASN A 201 14.15 5.23 10.30
CA ASN A 201 14.65 4.10 11.09
C ASN A 201 13.55 3.12 11.52
N VAL A 202 12.27 3.46 11.31
CA VAL A 202 11.16 2.58 11.64
C VAL A 202 11.18 1.37 10.70
N SER A 203 11.15 0.16 11.26
CA SER A 203 11.05 -1.05 10.44
C SER A 203 9.65 -1.17 9.80
N PRO A 204 9.51 -1.84 8.64
CA PRO A 204 8.21 -2.01 7.98
C PRO A 204 7.14 -2.59 8.90
N ILE A 205 7.47 -3.63 9.66
CA ILE A 205 6.53 -4.26 10.62
C ILE A 205 6.12 -3.27 11.73
N SER A 206 7.09 -2.54 12.30
CA SER A 206 6.78 -1.53 13.32
C SER A 206 5.95 -0.39 12.74
N GLY A 207 6.17 -0.05 11.47
CA GLY A 207 5.39 0.95 10.74
C GLY A 207 3.91 0.58 10.66
N ILE A 208 3.60 -0.68 10.35
CA ILE A 208 2.23 -1.19 10.33
C ILE A 208 1.52 -0.95 11.66
N PHE A 209 2.17 -1.24 12.79
CA PHE A 209 1.56 -1.04 14.10
C PHE A 209 1.46 0.44 14.47
N LYS A 210 2.43 1.27 14.11
CA LYS A 210 2.39 2.71 14.36
C LYS A 210 1.25 3.39 13.60
N SER A 211 0.95 2.96 12.38
CA SER A 211 -0.10 3.55 11.54
C SER A 211 -1.53 3.46 12.11
N PHE A 212 -1.74 2.74 13.22
CA PHE A 212 -3.03 2.67 13.92
C PHE A 212 -3.22 3.73 15.01
N GLY A 213 -2.33 4.68 15.16
CA GLY A 213 -2.45 5.69 16.22
C GLY A 213 -1.51 6.87 16.05
N ASP A 214 -1.04 7.13 14.84
CA ASP A 214 -0.10 8.20 14.53
C ASP A 214 -0.74 9.38 13.76
N ALA A 215 -2.06 9.38 13.58
CA ALA A 215 -2.76 10.51 13.00
C ALA A 215 -2.61 11.78 13.89
N PRO A 216 -2.21 12.93 13.32
CA PRO A 216 -1.80 14.12 14.09
C PRO A 216 -2.86 14.65 15.07
N ASN A 217 -4.14 14.56 14.72
CA ASN A 217 -5.26 15.03 15.55
C ASN A 217 -6.05 13.90 16.24
N GLY A 218 -5.43 12.71 16.36
CA GLY A 218 -5.94 11.58 17.11
C GLY A 218 -7.07 10.81 16.40
N PHE A 219 -7.87 10.08 17.16
CA PHE A 219 -8.82 9.08 16.67
C PHE A 219 -9.80 9.56 15.58
N LYS A 220 -10.14 10.84 15.55
CA LYS A 220 -11.05 11.39 14.53
C LYS A 220 -10.39 11.42 13.14
N GLU A 221 -9.13 11.81 13.06
CA GLU A 221 -8.36 11.75 11.81
C GLU A 221 -8.02 10.32 11.43
N GLU A 222 -7.72 9.49 12.40
CA GLU A 222 -7.51 8.06 12.20
C GLU A 222 -8.70 7.40 11.45
N LEU A 223 -9.95 7.80 11.79
CA LEU A 223 -11.15 7.34 11.08
C LEU A 223 -11.27 7.91 9.65
N GLN A 224 -10.69 9.07 9.38
CA GLN A 224 -10.71 9.68 8.05
C GLN A 224 -9.72 9.03 7.08
N GLU A 225 -8.69 8.35 7.59
CA GLU A 225 -7.76 7.56 6.79
C GLU A 225 -8.36 6.24 6.27
N ILE A 226 -9.51 5.83 6.82
CA ILE A 226 -10.29 4.68 6.35
C ILE A 226 -11.15 5.14 5.17
N GLN A 227 -10.88 4.62 3.99
CA GLN A 227 -11.57 4.90 2.73
C GLN A 227 -12.47 3.75 2.30
#